data_76263abe991c88f991217fd6ab4bbcb7
#
_entry.id   76263abe991c88f991217fd6ab4bbcb7
#
_cell.length_a   1.000
_cell.length_b   1.000
_cell.length_c   1.000
_cell.angle_alpha   90.00
_cell.angle_beta   90.00
_cell.angle_gamma   90.00
#
_symmetry.space_group_name_H-M   'P 1'
#
loop_
_entity.id
_entity.type
_entity.pdbx_description
1 polymer ?
#
loop_
_entity_poly.entity_id
_entity_poly.type
_entity_poly.pdbx_seq_one_letter_code
_entity_poly.pdbx_strand_id
1 'polypeptide(L)'
;MISMASDGTNHRFCESCSKQKRCFSCTLPAMNGRLLSDDRFQCNRCSARRLTPQQTRQLLTELRATLHEMYGFEATHKIVLRLISQKAMEKISNDTRSLGCMKVDINKKTFTQGRKERTEIKWTCTLYLLTDLPDIIAAKVMAHELTHDYLYHHAGRGNDPKVTEGICEAVSGAFLESRKFNGYLEAMKKNPDPVYGAGFRLIFPQLKRYGFKGILERYRSSFTPF
;
A
#
# COMPACT_ATOMS: atom_id res chain seq x y z
N MET A 1 -22.34 19.79 8.05
CA MET A 1 -20.93 19.40 8.17
C MET A 1 -20.42 18.92 6.81
N ILE A 2 -19.18 19.22 6.45
CA ILE A 2 -18.54 18.74 5.23
C ILE A 2 -17.57 17.62 5.63
N SER A 3 -17.63 16.47 4.95
CA SER A 3 -16.69 15.37 5.13
C SER A 3 -16.08 15.01 3.77
N MET A 4 -14.78 14.81 3.73
CA MET A 4 -14.07 14.37 2.55
C MET A 4 -14.02 12.84 2.54
N ALA A 5 -14.39 12.22 1.43
CA ALA A 5 -14.25 10.79 1.23
C ALA A 5 -12.80 10.40 0.90
N SER A 6 -12.50 9.10 1.01
CA SER A 6 -11.19 8.56 0.60
C SER A 6 -10.87 8.79 -0.87
N ASP A 7 -11.87 9.01 -1.72
CA ASP A 7 -11.74 9.37 -3.14
C ASP A 7 -11.58 10.88 -3.38
N GLY A 8 -11.34 11.67 -2.35
CA GLY A 8 -11.15 13.13 -2.42
C GLY A 8 -12.42 13.95 -2.65
N THR A 9 -13.58 13.30 -2.78
CA THR A 9 -14.85 14.03 -2.95
C THR A 9 -15.34 14.61 -1.63
N ASN A 10 -15.87 15.84 -1.68
CA ASN A 10 -16.49 16.48 -0.53
C ASN A 10 -17.97 16.18 -0.50
N HIS A 11 -18.44 15.72 0.65
CA HIS A 11 -19.86 15.45 0.89
C HIS A 11 -20.40 16.34 2.00
N ARG A 12 -21.62 16.88 1.80
CA ARG A 12 -22.33 17.65 2.82
C ARG A 12 -23.32 16.75 3.55
N PHE A 13 -23.30 16.78 4.86
CA PHE A 13 -24.18 16.02 5.73
C PHE A 13 -24.93 16.98 6.67
N CYS A 14 -26.21 16.70 6.93
CA CYS A 14 -26.93 17.29 8.05
C CYS A 14 -26.33 16.74 9.37
N GLU A 15 -26.69 17.34 10.49
CA GLU A 15 -26.14 16.97 11.79
C GLU A 15 -26.42 15.50 12.15
N SER A 16 -27.65 15.04 11.95
CA SER A 16 -28.02 13.63 12.24
C SER A 16 -27.27 12.62 11.37
N CYS A 17 -27.11 12.91 10.06
CA CYS A 17 -26.35 12.05 9.15
C CYS A 17 -24.85 12.02 9.50
N SER A 18 -24.28 13.13 9.95
CA SER A 18 -22.86 13.22 10.30
C SER A 18 -22.49 12.38 11.54
N LYS A 19 -23.46 12.09 12.40
CA LYS A 19 -23.32 11.26 13.60
C LYS A 19 -23.40 9.75 13.33
N GLN A 20 -23.71 9.34 12.10
CA GLN A 20 -23.79 7.92 11.72
C GLN A 20 -22.42 7.22 11.74
N LYS A 21 -22.44 5.88 11.83
CA LYS A 21 -21.22 5.07 11.74
C LYS A 21 -20.47 5.40 10.47
N ARG A 22 -19.14 5.54 10.57
CA ARG A 22 -18.29 5.81 9.41
C ARG A 22 -17.87 4.49 8.74
N CYS A 23 -17.95 4.47 7.43
CA CYS A 23 -17.42 3.37 6.63
C CYS A 23 -15.89 3.33 6.74
N PHE A 24 -15.33 2.16 7.06
CA PHE A 24 -13.87 2.02 7.18
C PHE A 24 -13.13 2.25 5.86
N SER A 25 -13.80 2.02 4.72
CA SER A 25 -13.18 2.15 3.39
C SER A 25 -13.22 3.58 2.85
N CYS A 26 -14.41 4.22 2.81
CA CYS A 26 -14.55 5.56 2.23
C CYS A 26 -14.56 6.69 3.28
N THR A 27 -14.52 6.35 4.56
CA THR A 27 -14.52 7.29 5.70
C THR A 27 -15.78 8.15 5.88
N LEU A 28 -16.74 8.02 4.98
CA LEU A 28 -18.01 8.76 5.06
C LEU A 28 -18.97 8.14 6.08
N PRO A 29 -19.77 8.96 6.78
CA PRO A 29 -20.89 8.46 7.56
C PRO A 29 -21.91 7.79 6.63
N ALA A 30 -22.50 6.69 7.05
CA ALA A 30 -23.48 5.94 6.28
C ALA A 30 -24.55 5.33 7.15
N MET A 31 -25.83 5.51 6.74
CA MET A 31 -26.98 4.90 7.43
C MET A 31 -27.08 3.41 7.17
N ASN A 32 -26.74 2.99 5.94
CA ASN A 32 -26.86 1.58 5.49
C ASN A 32 -25.49 0.98 5.18
N GLY A 33 -25.29 -0.23 5.64
CA GLY A 33 -24.07 -0.99 5.46
C GLY A 33 -24.10 -2.27 6.27
N ARG A 34 -22.98 -2.93 6.33
CA ARG A 34 -22.81 -4.17 7.11
C ARG A 34 -21.66 -4.03 8.10
N LEU A 35 -21.79 -4.70 9.22
CA LEU A 35 -20.71 -4.94 10.14
C LEU A 35 -19.94 -6.17 9.66
N LEU A 36 -18.62 -6.07 9.55
CA LEU A 36 -17.74 -7.18 9.20
C LEU A 36 -17.48 -8.03 10.45
N SER A 37 -16.91 -9.23 10.27
CA SER A 37 -16.59 -10.15 11.37
C SER A 37 -15.55 -9.63 12.36
N ASP A 38 -14.84 -8.56 12.00
CA ASP A 38 -13.84 -7.89 12.82
C ASP A 38 -14.27 -6.48 13.28
N ASP A 39 -15.58 -6.25 13.33
CA ASP A 39 -16.25 -5.04 13.82
C ASP A 39 -16.10 -3.79 12.95
N ARG A 40 -15.44 -3.88 11.78
CA ARG A 40 -15.41 -2.78 10.83
C ARG A 40 -16.78 -2.58 10.18
N PHE A 41 -17.24 -1.34 10.11
CA PHE A 41 -18.48 -1.01 9.39
C PHE A 41 -18.18 -0.63 7.94
N GLN A 42 -18.87 -1.26 6.99
CA GLN A 42 -18.73 -0.97 5.56
C GLN A 42 -20.08 -0.57 4.95
N CYS A 43 -20.12 0.60 4.30
CA CYS A 43 -21.33 1.06 3.62
C CYS A 43 -21.64 0.19 2.38
N ASN A 44 -22.89 0.19 1.93
CA ASN A 44 -23.34 -0.62 0.79
C ASN A 44 -22.54 -0.32 -0.49
N ARG A 45 -22.20 0.96 -0.77
CA ARG A 45 -21.38 1.34 -1.94
C ARG A 45 -20.01 0.67 -1.93
N CYS A 46 -19.31 0.69 -0.81
CA CYS A 46 -18.00 0.04 -0.67
C CYS A 46 -18.10 -1.48 -0.67
N SER A 47 -19.14 -2.02 -0.02
CA SER A 47 -19.41 -3.46 0.01
C SER A 47 -19.67 -4.04 -1.39
N ALA A 48 -20.34 -3.31 -2.27
CA ALA A 48 -20.59 -3.73 -3.65
C ALA A 48 -19.32 -3.81 -4.50
N ARG A 49 -18.25 -3.11 -4.11
CA ARG A 49 -16.95 -3.09 -4.82
C ARG A 49 -15.86 -3.92 -4.14
N ARG A 50 -16.19 -4.65 -3.10
CA ARG A 50 -15.22 -5.52 -2.42
C ARG A 50 -14.73 -6.63 -3.33
N LEU A 51 -13.47 -6.98 -3.18
CA LEU A 51 -12.87 -8.08 -3.91
C LEU A 51 -13.05 -9.41 -3.18
N THR A 52 -13.31 -10.45 -3.94
CA THR A 52 -13.17 -11.84 -3.47
C THR A 52 -11.68 -12.20 -3.37
N PRO A 53 -11.30 -13.27 -2.64
CA PRO A 53 -9.92 -13.73 -2.59
C PRO A 53 -9.31 -14.06 -3.96
N GLN A 54 -10.10 -14.54 -4.90
CA GLN A 54 -9.64 -14.82 -6.27
C GLN A 54 -9.37 -13.53 -7.04
N GLN A 55 -10.31 -12.58 -7.01
CA GLN A 55 -10.14 -11.26 -7.63
C GLN A 55 -8.96 -10.50 -7.05
N THR A 56 -8.72 -10.63 -5.73
CA THR A 56 -7.58 -9.99 -5.07
C THR A 56 -6.25 -10.57 -5.59
N ARG A 57 -6.16 -11.89 -5.80
CA ARG A 57 -4.97 -12.53 -6.41
C ARG A 57 -4.76 -12.10 -7.86
N GLN A 58 -5.84 -12.01 -8.62
CA GLN A 58 -5.78 -11.54 -10.01
C GLN A 58 -5.30 -10.09 -10.06
N LEU A 59 -5.86 -9.20 -9.22
CA LEU A 59 -5.44 -7.81 -9.11
C LEU A 59 -3.95 -7.68 -8.78
N LEU A 60 -3.41 -8.50 -7.87
CA LEU A 60 -1.98 -8.52 -7.57
C LEU A 60 -1.13 -8.85 -8.81
N THR A 61 -1.56 -9.83 -9.61
CA THR A 61 -0.86 -10.21 -10.84
C THR A 61 -0.87 -9.08 -11.86
N GLU A 62 -2.03 -8.47 -12.10
CA GLU A 62 -2.20 -7.33 -13.01
C GLU A 62 -1.39 -6.12 -12.58
N LEU A 63 -1.38 -5.84 -11.28
CA LEU A 63 -0.65 -4.72 -10.71
C LEU A 63 0.87 -4.89 -10.84
N ARG A 64 1.39 -6.11 -10.61
CA ARG A 64 2.81 -6.41 -10.83
C ARG A 64 3.22 -6.18 -12.29
N ALA A 65 2.40 -6.62 -13.25
CA ALA A 65 2.64 -6.35 -14.66
C ALA A 65 2.63 -4.84 -14.95
N THR A 66 1.64 -4.11 -14.43
CA THR A 66 1.56 -2.64 -14.59
C THR A 66 2.78 -1.93 -14.01
N LEU A 67 3.22 -2.28 -12.81
CA LEU A 67 4.41 -1.66 -12.19
C LEU A 67 5.71 -2.04 -12.92
N HIS A 68 5.78 -3.23 -13.50
CA HIS A 68 6.87 -3.61 -14.38
C HIS A 68 6.92 -2.72 -15.64
N GLU A 69 5.79 -2.53 -16.30
CA GLU A 69 5.69 -1.65 -17.48
C GLU A 69 6.02 -0.19 -17.15
N MET A 70 5.53 0.32 -16.02
CA MET A 70 5.74 1.71 -15.62
C MET A 70 7.16 2.02 -15.15
N TYR A 71 7.78 1.09 -14.42
CA TYR A 71 8.99 1.36 -13.63
C TYR A 71 10.06 0.29 -13.71
N GLY A 72 9.85 -0.80 -14.44
CA GLY A 72 10.78 -1.92 -14.53
C GLY A 72 10.85 -2.75 -13.24
N PHE A 73 9.77 -2.78 -12.44
CA PHE A 73 9.75 -3.63 -11.23
C PHE A 73 9.77 -5.10 -11.64
N GLU A 74 10.95 -5.72 -11.50
CA GLU A 74 11.12 -7.12 -11.84
C GLU A 74 10.53 -8.04 -10.77
N ALA A 75 9.88 -9.10 -11.24
CA ALA A 75 9.34 -10.14 -10.37
C ALA A 75 10.43 -11.17 -10.00
N THR A 76 11.43 -10.74 -9.24
CA THR A 76 12.59 -11.58 -8.89
C THR A 76 12.26 -12.73 -7.93
N HIS A 77 11.12 -12.66 -7.25
CA HIS A 77 10.70 -13.67 -6.27
C HIS A 77 9.17 -13.77 -6.17
N LYS A 78 8.72 -14.85 -5.55
CA LYS A 78 7.31 -15.10 -5.29
C LYS A 78 6.83 -14.31 -4.07
N ILE A 79 5.75 -13.55 -4.25
CA ILE A 79 5.04 -12.89 -3.15
C ILE A 79 3.86 -13.76 -2.72
N VAL A 80 3.77 -14.05 -1.43
CA VAL A 80 2.64 -14.75 -0.82
C VAL A 80 1.60 -13.71 -0.38
N LEU A 81 0.41 -13.72 -0.99
CA LEU A 81 -0.71 -12.86 -0.56
C LEU A 81 -1.51 -13.52 0.57
N ARG A 82 -1.67 -12.81 1.67
CA ARG A 82 -2.50 -13.21 2.80
C ARG A 82 -3.57 -12.16 3.10
N LEU A 83 -4.83 -12.56 3.01
CA LEU A 83 -5.98 -11.74 3.39
C LEU A 83 -6.26 -11.96 4.87
N ILE A 84 -6.28 -10.88 5.65
CA ILE A 84 -6.37 -10.94 7.11
C ILE A 84 -7.38 -9.94 7.67
N SER A 85 -7.84 -10.20 8.90
CA SER A 85 -8.73 -9.29 9.65
C SER A 85 -7.95 -8.09 10.21
N GLN A 86 -8.67 -7.04 10.65
CA GLN A 86 -8.08 -5.87 11.30
C GLN A 86 -7.24 -6.25 12.52
N LYS A 87 -7.75 -7.13 13.40
CA LYS A 87 -7.01 -7.58 14.60
C LYS A 87 -5.69 -8.29 14.27
N ALA A 88 -5.67 -9.04 13.17
CA ALA A 88 -4.44 -9.68 12.70
C ALA A 88 -3.48 -8.67 12.07
N MET A 89 -3.99 -7.67 11.33
CA MET A 89 -3.18 -6.60 10.75
C MET A 89 -2.49 -5.77 11.83
N GLU A 90 -3.19 -5.37 12.87
CA GLU A 90 -2.65 -4.61 14.01
C GLU A 90 -1.46 -5.32 14.66
N LYS A 91 -1.54 -6.65 14.82
CA LYS A 91 -0.44 -7.46 15.39
C LYS A 91 0.78 -7.54 14.46
N ILE A 92 0.57 -7.39 13.16
CA ILE A 92 1.62 -7.53 12.14
C ILE A 92 2.30 -6.20 11.88
N SER A 93 1.54 -5.13 11.70
CA SER A 93 2.03 -3.79 11.34
C SER A 93 2.35 -2.90 12.54
N ASN A 94 1.85 -3.24 13.74
CA ASN A 94 1.83 -2.38 14.93
C ASN A 94 1.09 -1.04 14.70
N ASP A 95 0.20 -0.98 13.71
CA ASP A 95 -0.64 0.19 13.41
C ASP A 95 -2.09 -0.25 13.21
N THR A 96 -2.99 0.34 14.00
CA THR A 96 -4.44 0.07 13.96
C THR A 96 -5.11 0.57 12.68
N ARG A 97 -4.44 1.41 11.89
CA ARG A 97 -4.96 2.00 10.65
C ARG A 97 -4.40 1.37 9.38
N SER A 98 -3.43 0.46 9.52
CA SER A 98 -2.81 -0.20 8.38
C SER A 98 -3.81 -1.04 7.59
N LEU A 99 -3.83 -0.85 6.27
CA LEU A 99 -4.65 -1.60 5.32
C LEU A 99 -3.86 -2.71 4.61
N GLY A 100 -2.54 -2.61 4.63
CA GLY A 100 -1.59 -3.58 4.09
C GLY A 100 -0.28 -3.56 4.85
N CYS A 101 0.53 -4.59 4.65
CA CYS A 101 1.89 -4.67 5.18
C CYS A 101 2.70 -5.67 4.39
N MET A 102 3.87 -5.26 3.90
CA MET A 102 4.85 -6.16 3.32
C MET A 102 5.82 -6.65 4.40
N LYS A 103 5.96 -7.98 4.51
CA LYS A 103 7.00 -8.59 5.35
C LYS A 103 7.96 -9.40 4.51
N VAL A 104 9.25 -9.23 4.79
CA VAL A 104 10.33 -9.98 4.17
C VAL A 104 11.01 -10.80 5.26
N ASP A 105 10.92 -12.13 5.15
CA ASP A 105 11.59 -13.09 6.03
C ASP A 105 12.82 -13.63 5.32
N ILE A 106 13.97 -13.57 5.99
CA ILE A 106 15.24 -14.04 5.48
C ILE A 106 15.64 -15.31 6.24
N ASN A 107 15.66 -16.44 5.56
CA ASN A 107 16.16 -17.69 6.09
C ASN A 107 17.57 -17.94 5.55
N LYS A 108 18.57 -17.91 6.42
CA LYS A 108 19.96 -18.25 6.11
C LYS A 108 20.23 -19.69 6.56
N LYS A 109 20.69 -20.54 5.62
CA LYS A 109 21.16 -21.89 5.93
C LYS A 109 22.63 -21.98 5.51
N THR A 110 23.51 -22.23 6.47
CA THR A 110 24.92 -22.46 6.21
C THR A 110 25.17 -23.96 6.21
N PHE A 111 25.79 -24.47 5.16
CA PHE A 111 26.20 -25.85 4.97
C PHE A 111 27.72 -25.90 5.02
N THR A 112 28.28 -26.68 5.91
CA THR A 112 29.72 -26.90 6.00
C THR A 112 30.07 -28.27 5.41
N GLN A 113 30.89 -28.29 4.38
CA GLN A 113 31.42 -29.51 3.78
C GLN A 113 32.94 -29.46 3.80
N GLY A 114 33.52 -30.10 4.79
CA GLY A 114 34.96 -30.00 5.07
C GLY A 114 35.36 -28.58 5.48
N ARG A 115 36.28 -27.96 4.72
CA ARG A 115 36.74 -26.57 4.96
C ARG A 115 35.95 -25.52 4.16
N LYS A 116 34.93 -25.93 3.38
CA LYS A 116 34.13 -25.02 2.57
C LYS A 116 32.78 -24.78 3.23
N GLU A 117 32.44 -23.51 3.41
CA GLU A 117 31.11 -23.07 3.85
C GLU A 117 30.34 -22.52 2.66
N ARG A 118 29.07 -22.94 2.52
CA ARG A 118 28.13 -22.41 1.56
C ARG A 118 26.90 -21.90 2.32
N THR A 119 26.59 -20.65 2.17
CA THR A 119 25.36 -20.05 2.75
C THR A 119 24.30 -19.94 1.66
N GLU A 120 23.15 -20.56 1.90
CA GLU A 120 21.95 -20.35 1.10
C GLU A 120 21.05 -19.35 1.81
N ILE A 121 20.65 -18.30 1.10
CA ILE A 121 19.72 -17.28 1.58
C ILE A 121 18.41 -17.46 0.83
N LYS A 122 17.34 -17.76 1.56
CA LYS A 122 15.99 -17.88 1.02
C LYS A 122 15.14 -16.72 1.53
N TRP A 123 14.63 -15.94 0.59
CA TRP A 123 13.71 -14.84 0.85
C TRP A 123 12.26 -15.33 0.75
N THR A 124 11.43 -14.92 1.69
CA THR A 124 9.99 -15.13 1.62
C THR A 124 9.30 -13.79 1.83
N CYS A 125 8.68 -13.27 0.78
CA CYS A 125 7.95 -12.00 0.83
C CYS A 125 6.46 -12.28 0.99
N THR A 126 5.87 -11.73 2.05
CA THR A 126 4.43 -11.88 2.33
C THR A 126 3.76 -10.52 2.33
N LEU A 127 2.84 -10.35 1.41
CA LEU A 127 1.93 -9.20 1.37
C LEU A 127 0.68 -9.53 2.18
N TYR A 128 0.54 -8.89 3.32
CA TYR A 128 -0.68 -8.90 4.11
C TYR A 128 -1.60 -7.79 3.63
N LEU A 129 -2.86 -8.11 3.42
CA LEU A 129 -3.88 -7.14 2.99
C LEU A 129 -5.15 -7.36 3.81
N LEU A 130 -5.81 -6.30 4.22
CA LEU A 130 -7.12 -6.41 4.87
C LEU A 130 -8.15 -7.04 3.93
N THR A 131 -8.98 -7.92 4.48
CA THR A 131 -10.17 -8.43 3.79
C THR A 131 -11.16 -7.31 3.48
N ASP A 132 -12.04 -7.56 2.53
CA ASP A 132 -13.19 -6.70 2.21
C ASP A 132 -12.84 -5.28 1.72
N LEU A 133 -11.62 -5.05 1.26
CA LEU A 133 -11.26 -3.77 0.63
C LEU A 133 -11.97 -3.63 -0.74
N PRO A 134 -12.49 -2.44 -1.08
CA PRO A 134 -12.85 -2.10 -2.45
C PRO A 134 -11.65 -2.21 -3.38
N ASP A 135 -11.91 -2.54 -4.63
CA ASP A 135 -10.91 -2.77 -5.69
C ASP A 135 -9.81 -1.70 -5.77
N ILE A 136 -10.21 -0.43 -5.86
CA ILE A 136 -9.26 0.67 -6.01
C ILE A 136 -8.41 0.91 -4.75
N ILE A 137 -9.00 0.69 -3.56
CA ILE A 137 -8.26 0.83 -2.30
C ILE A 137 -7.27 -0.32 -2.18
N ALA A 138 -7.69 -1.55 -2.50
CA ALA A 138 -6.80 -2.71 -2.53
C ALA A 138 -5.64 -2.50 -3.51
N ALA A 139 -5.91 -2.00 -4.73
CA ALA A 139 -4.89 -1.71 -5.72
C ALA A 139 -3.89 -0.63 -5.24
N LYS A 140 -4.38 0.47 -4.66
CA LYS A 140 -3.54 1.52 -4.08
C LYS A 140 -2.60 0.95 -3.02
N VAL A 141 -3.17 0.20 -2.07
CA VAL A 141 -2.39 -0.41 -0.97
C VAL A 141 -1.36 -1.40 -1.51
N MET A 142 -1.76 -2.27 -2.43
CA MET A 142 -0.83 -3.22 -3.05
C MET A 142 0.30 -2.53 -3.81
N ALA A 143 0.04 -1.44 -4.55
CA ALA A 143 1.07 -0.68 -5.24
C ALA A 143 2.10 -0.10 -4.26
N HIS A 144 1.63 0.39 -3.12
CA HIS A 144 2.45 0.88 -2.03
C HIS A 144 3.35 -0.24 -1.47
N GLU A 145 2.77 -1.36 -1.10
CA GLU A 145 3.49 -2.49 -0.50
C GLU A 145 4.48 -3.17 -1.47
N LEU A 146 4.12 -3.26 -2.76
CA LEU A 146 5.03 -3.76 -3.79
C LEU A 146 6.23 -2.82 -4.01
N THR A 147 6.04 -1.53 -3.76
CA THR A 147 7.15 -0.57 -3.81
C THR A 147 8.09 -0.76 -2.64
N HIS A 148 7.59 -1.03 -1.42
CA HIS A 148 8.43 -1.42 -0.29
C HIS A 148 9.25 -2.67 -0.58
N ASP A 149 8.62 -3.69 -1.17
CA ASP A 149 9.31 -4.91 -1.59
C ASP A 149 10.44 -4.63 -2.58
N TYR A 150 10.16 -3.82 -3.61
CA TYR A 150 11.17 -3.42 -4.59
C TYR A 150 12.32 -2.62 -3.96
N LEU A 151 12.01 -1.62 -3.14
CA LEU A 151 13.03 -0.81 -2.44
C LEU A 151 13.91 -1.67 -1.56
N TYR A 152 13.31 -2.59 -0.80
CA TYR A 152 14.04 -3.50 0.08
C TYR A 152 15.07 -4.34 -0.69
N HIS A 153 14.70 -4.87 -1.85
CA HIS A 153 15.58 -5.74 -2.65
C HIS A 153 16.61 -4.98 -3.49
N HIS A 154 16.34 -3.74 -3.89
CA HIS A 154 17.18 -3.01 -4.86
C HIS A 154 17.89 -1.78 -4.28
N ALA A 155 17.35 -1.17 -3.23
CA ALA A 155 17.94 0.00 -2.59
C ALA A 155 18.47 -0.28 -1.17
N GLY A 156 17.91 -1.29 -0.49
CA GLY A 156 18.24 -1.63 0.87
C GLY A 156 17.19 -1.15 1.89
N ARG A 157 17.59 -1.08 3.17
CA ARG A 157 16.71 -0.63 4.25
C ARG A 157 16.61 0.89 4.24
N GLY A 158 15.40 1.41 4.14
CA GLY A 158 15.14 2.85 4.28
C GLY A 158 15.46 3.36 5.69
N ASN A 159 16.22 4.46 5.77
CA ASN A 159 16.59 5.13 7.03
C ASN A 159 15.90 6.49 7.20
N ASP A 160 15.19 6.96 6.18
CA ASP A 160 14.31 8.14 6.22
C ASP A 160 12.87 7.72 5.90
N PRO A 161 11.99 7.62 6.93
CA PRO A 161 10.60 7.22 6.73
C PRO A 161 9.85 8.13 5.75
N LYS A 162 10.08 9.44 5.77
CA LYS A 162 9.40 10.38 4.89
C LYS A 162 9.76 10.16 3.41
N VAL A 163 11.00 9.83 3.13
CA VAL A 163 11.45 9.50 1.77
C VAL A 163 10.93 8.14 1.36
N THR A 164 11.08 7.12 2.21
CA THR A 164 10.66 5.74 1.91
C THR A 164 9.16 5.67 1.66
N GLU A 165 8.35 6.16 2.60
CA GLU A 165 6.88 6.20 2.45
C GLU A 165 6.46 7.12 1.31
N GLY A 166 7.18 8.23 1.13
CA GLY A 166 6.95 9.16 0.03
C GLY A 166 7.13 8.52 -1.35
N ILE A 167 8.13 7.65 -1.52
CA ILE A 167 8.34 6.90 -2.77
C ILE A 167 7.18 5.91 -2.98
N CYS A 168 6.80 5.16 -1.94
CA CYS A 168 5.69 4.19 -2.01
C CYS A 168 4.35 4.89 -2.32
N GLU A 169 4.05 6.01 -1.66
CA GLU A 169 2.87 6.82 -1.96
C GLU A 169 2.93 7.41 -3.38
N ALA A 170 4.10 7.88 -3.86
CA ALA A 170 4.24 8.45 -5.19
C ALA A 170 3.98 7.41 -6.29
N VAL A 171 4.47 6.17 -6.15
CA VAL A 171 4.17 5.06 -7.06
C VAL A 171 2.69 4.72 -7.04
N SER A 172 2.07 4.62 -5.86
CA SER A 172 0.62 4.42 -5.72
C SER A 172 -0.17 5.54 -6.40
N GLY A 173 0.25 6.79 -6.21
CA GLY A 173 -0.37 7.96 -6.84
C GLY A 173 -0.26 7.95 -8.36
N ALA A 174 0.88 7.58 -8.90
CA ALA A 174 1.08 7.46 -10.35
C ALA A 174 0.24 6.32 -10.95
N PHE A 175 0.10 5.20 -10.25
CA PHE A 175 -0.83 4.14 -10.62
C PHE A 175 -2.29 4.67 -10.67
N LEU A 176 -2.73 5.39 -9.63
CA LEU A 176 -4.07 5.98 -9.60
C LEU A 176 -4.28 6.99 -10.74
N GLU A 177 -3.28 7.81 -11.05
CA GLU A 177 -3.29 8.77 -12.15
C GLU A 177 -3.44 8.05 -13.51
N SER A 178 -2.67 6.99 -13.74
CA SER A 178 -2.73 6.19 -14.99
C SER A 178 -4.10 5.57 -15.22
N ARG A 179 -4.84 5.28 -14.14
CA ARG A 179 -6.20 4.72 -14.17
C ARG A 179 -7.29 5.82 -14.07
N LYS A 180 -6.91 7.10 -14.12
CA LYS A 180 -7.80 8.27 -14.06
C LYS A 180 -8.61 8.40 -12.75
N PHE A 181 -8.08 7.88 -11.64
CA PHE A 181 -8.68 8.01 -10.31
C PHE A 181 -8.25 9.32 -9.64
N ASN A 182 -8.49 10.44 -10.31
CA ASN A 182 -8.02 11.77 -9.91
C ASN A 182 -8.47 12.20 -8.51
N GLY A 183 -9.66 11.78 -8.07
CA GLY A 183 -10.16 12.12 -6.73
C GLY A 183 -9.28 11.52 -5.63
N TYR A 184 -8.87 10.25 -5.75
CA TYR A 184 -7.94 9.64 -4.81
C TYR A 184 -6.57 10.34 -4.82
N LEU A 185 -6.08 10.72 -5.99
CA LEU A 185 -4.85 11.48 -6.13
C LEU A 185 -4.92 12.83 -5.40
N GLU A 186 -6.04 13.55 -5.54
CA GLU A 186 -6.27 14.81 -4.82
C GLU A 186 -6.36 14.62 -3.30
N ALA A 187 -6.94 13.51 -2.83
CA ALA A 187 -6.91 13.17 -1.41
C ALA A 187 -5.48 12.93 -0.90
N MET A 188 -4.62 12.26 -1.67
CA MET A 188 -3.21 12.06 -1.33
C MET A 188 -2.44 13.38 -1.26
N LYS A 189 -2.66 14.30 -2.20
CA LYS A 189 -2.04 15.64 -2.18
C LYS A 189 -2.43 16.44 -0.93
N LYS A 190 -3.67 16.30 -0.46
CA LYS A 190 -4.23 16.99 0.71
C LYS A 190 -3.98 16.30 2.04
N ASN A 191 -3.37 15.11 2.03
CA ASN A 191 -3.09 14.37 3.26
C ASN A 191 -2.16 15.20 4.17
N PRO A 192 -2.59 15.55 5.42
CA PRO A 192 -1.79 16.37 6.33
C PRO A 192 -0.68 15.57 7.03
N ASP A 193 -0.64 14.26 6.89
CA ASP A 193 0.34 13.39 7.57
C ASP A 193 1.78 13.83 7.25
N PRO A 194 2.65 14.00 8.27
CA PRO A 194 4.01 14.51 8.11
C PRO A 194 4.96 13.53 7.41
N VAL A 195 4.63 12.25 7.37
CA VAL A 195 5.41 11.20 6.70
C VAL A 195 4.79 10.88 5.34
N TYR A 196 3.59 10.33 5.32
CA TYR A 196 2.92 9.89 4.09
C TYR A 196 2.52 11.04 3.17
N GLY A 197 1.78 12.03 3.69
CA GLY A 197 1.31 13.16 2.90
C GLY A 197 2.43 14.11 2.49
N ALA A 198 3.32 14.45 3.42
CA ALA A 198 4.46 15.30 3.12
C ALA A 198 5.47 14.59 2.21
N GLY A 199 5.70 13.28 2.41
CA GLY A 199 6.51 12.45 1.54
C GLY A 199 5.94 12.38 0.12
N PHE A 200 4.63 12.16 -0.03
CA PHE A 200 3.96 12.18 -1.32
C PHE A 200 4.18 13.52 -2.06
N ARG A 201 3.93 14.65 -1.40
CA ARG A 201 4.13 15.98 -2.01
C ARG A 201 5.57 16.26 -2.39
N LEU A 202 6.52 15.71 -1.65
CA LEU A 202 7.96 15.81 -1.95
C LEU A 202 8.33 14.97 -3.18
N ILE A 203 7.92 13.71 -3.22
CA ILE A 203 8.42 12.71 -4.18
C ILE A 203 7.61 12.69 -5.48
N PHE A 204 6.28 12.81 -5.43
CA PHE A 204 5.43 12.63 -6.61
C PHE A 204 5.76 13.55 -7.80
N PRO A 205 6.00 14.87 -7.61
CA PRO A 205 6.44 15.75 -8.71
C PRO A 205 7.80 15.35 -9.29
N GLN A 206 8.68 14.85 -8.44
CA GLN A 206 10.03 14.43 -8.84
C GLN A 206 9.99 13.10 -9.59
N LEU A 207 9.11 12.16 -9.17
CA LEU A 207 8.87 10.91 -9.89
C LEU A 207 8.40 11.17 -11.33
N LYS A 208 7.50 12.13 -11.50
CA LYS A 208 7.04 12.55 -12.85
C LYS A 208 8.14 13.18 -13.69
N ARG A 209 9.07 13.90 -13.07
CA ARG A 209 10.16 14.61 -13.77
C ARG A 209 11.34 13.71 -14.11
N TYR A 210 11.74 12.84 -13.19
CA TYR A 210 13.01 12.10 -13.28
C TYR A 210 12.81 10.59 -13.49
N GLY A 211 11.56 10.11 -13.42
CA GLY A 211 11.26 8.69 -13.43
C GLY A 211 11.70 7.98 -12.13
N PHE A 212 11.38 6.71 -12.02
CA PHE A 212 11.64 5.95 -10.80
C PHE A 212 13.14 5.75 -10.54
N LYS A 213 13.92 5.46 -11.59
CA LYS A 213 15.38 5.30 -11.49
C LYS A 213 16.04 6.59 -11.00
N GLY A 214 15.63 7.75 -11.53
CA GLY A 214 16.14 9.04 -11.09
C GLY A 214 15.79 9.38 -9.64
N ILE A 215 14.65 8.87 -9.12
CA ILE A 215 14.31 8.97 -7.69
C ILE A 215 15.28 8.14 -6.84
N LEU A 216 15.55 6.88 -7.21
CA LEU A 216 16.48 6.02 -6.46
C LEU A 216 17.90 6.61 -6.42
N GLU A 217 18.39 7.15 -7.53
CA GLU A 217 19.70 7.81 -7.58
C GLU A 217 19.75 9.05 -6.67
N ARG A 218 18.72 9.89 -6.72
CA ARG A 218 18.63 11.14 -5.95
C ARG A 218 18.55 10.92 -4.43
N TYR A 219 17.84 9.87 -4.01
CA TYR A 219 17.63 9.56 -2.60
C TYR A 219 18.44 8.35 -2.11
N ARG A 220 19.53 8.03 -2.81
CA ARG A 220 20.39 6.87 -2.49
C ARG A 220 20.88 6.88 -1.04
N SER A 221 21.21 8.05 -0.49
CA SER A 221 21.67 8.20 0.90
C SER A 221 20.58 7.92 1.95
N SER A 222 19.30 7.89 1.55
CA SER A 222 18.18 7.53 2.42
C SER A 222 18.00 6.02 2.56
N PHE A 223 18.90 5.21 2.00
CA PHE A 223 18.87 3.75 2.08
C PHE A 223 20.21 3.21 2.55
N THR A 224 20.16 2.16 3.36
CA THR A 224 21.36 1.41 3.80
C THR A 224 21.36 0.05 3.10
N PRO A 225 22.35 -0.25 2.24
CA PRO A 225 22.48 -1.56 1.61
C PRO A 225 22.63 -2.70 2.65
N PHE A 226 22.23 -3.90 2.28
CA PHE A 226 22.38 -5.11 3.12
C PHE A 226 23.75 -5.71 3.02
#